data_c41984d870ec3a47658fde7cfab66924
#
_entry.id   c41984d870ec3a47658fde7cfab66924
#
_cell.length_a   1.000
_cell.length_b   1.000
_cell.length_c   1.000
_cell.angle_alpha   90.00
_cell.angle_beta   90.00
_cell.angle_gamma   90.00
#
_symmetry.space_group_name_H-M   'P 1'
#
loop_
_entity.id
_entity.type
_entity.pdbx_description
1 polymer ?
#
loop_
_entity_poly.entity_id
_entity_poly.type
_entity_poly.pdbx_seq_one_letter_code
_entity_poly.pdbx_strand_id
1 'polypeptide(L)'
;MDSRTSADTPLRVVIADDDAFARRVIKLALRARGMTVVAEAKDGREAVRSTLIHRPDLVVLDAVMPGLDGILATREILAANPDLRVVVLTGAGEDALGIQALQAGAIAVVPDDANVDALARAVEGAARGEWAIARAAG
;
A
#
# COMPACT_ATOMS: atom_id res chain seq x y z
N MET A 1 -9.78 25.09 7.40
CA MET A 1 -8.49 24.48 7.08
C MET A 1 -8.52 23.01 7.49
N ASP A 2 -8.09 22.17 6.60
CA ASP A 2 -8.10 20.75 6.89
C ASP A 2 -6.92 20.39 7.81
N SER A 3 -7.22 19.85 9.00
CA SER A 3 -6.19 19.46 9.96
C SER A 3 -5.27 18.35 9.45
N ARG A 4 -5.73 17.59 8.45
CA ARG A 4 -4.91 16.50 7.90
C ARG A 4 -3.72 16.99 7.07
N THR A 5 -3.70 18.24 6.71
CA THR A 5 -2.52 18.83 6.06
C THR A 5 -1.45 19.21 7.07
N SER A 6 -1.77 19.13 8.35
CA SER A 6 -0.83 19.43 9.41
C SER A 6 0.26 18.35 9.49
N ALA A 7 1.50 18.76 9.68
CA ALA A 7 2.61 17.85 9.92
C ALA A 7 2.42 17.03 11.19
N ASP A 8 1.55 17.46 12.10
CA ASP A 8 1.29 16.77 13.35
C ASP A 8 0.30 15.61 13.21
N THR A 9 -0.38 15.51 12.06
CA THR A 9 -1.34 14.43 11.84
C THR A 9 -0.65 13.26 11.18
N PRO A 10 -0.51 12.11 11.88
CA PRO A 10 0.13 10.94 11.30
C PRO A 10 -0.66 10.39 10.13
N LEU A 11 0.06 9.91 9.12
CA LEU A 11 -0.55 9.21 8.00
C LEU A 11 -1.14 7.90 8.49
N ARG A 12 -2.39 7.62 8.13
CA ARG A 12 -3.10 6.39 8.52
C ARG A 12 -3.03 5.39 7.36
N VAL A 13 -2.53 4.20 7.64
CA VAL A 13 -2.23 3.20 6.62
C VAL A 13 -2.88 1.86 6.95
N VAL A 14 -3.44 1.20 5.92
CA VAL A 14 -3.84 -0.20 5.96
C VAL A 14 -2.79 -1.01 5.22
N ILE A 15 -2.37 -2.13 5.80
CA ILE A 15 -1.40 -3.04 5.19
C ILE A 15 -2.12 -4.36 4.87
N ALA A 16 -1.94 -4.88 3.66
CA ALA A 16 -2.51 -6.15 3.26
C ALA A 16 -1.44 -7.04 2.63
N ASP A 17 -1.21 -8.19 3.23
CA ASP A 17 -0.25 -9.19 2.77
C ASP A 17 -0.63 -10.51 3.46
N ASP A 18 -0.61 -11.62 2.73
CA ASP A 18 -0.96 -12.92 3.31
C ASP A 18 0.16 -13.49 4.21
N ASP A 19 1.37 -12.96 4.11
CA ASP A 19 2.48 -13.36 4.95
C ASP A 19 2.52 -12.50 6.23
N ALA A 20 2.28 -13.13 7.38
CA ALA A 20 2.27 -12.42 8.66
C ALA A 20 3.61 -11.77 9.00
N PHE A 21 4.72 -12.40 8.62
CA PHE A 21 6.04 -11.85 8.87
C PHE A 21 6.26 -10.59 8.01
N ALA A 22 5.89 -10.65 6.74
CA ALA A 22 5.99 -9.50 5.86
C ALA A 22 5.16 -8.32 6.37
N ARG A 23 3.92 -8.58 6.82
CA ARG A 23 3.07 -7.53 7.41
C ARG A 23 3.75 -6.90 8.62
N ARG A 24 4.38 -7.71 9.46
CA ARG A 24 5.04 -7.21 10.67
C ARG A 24 6.22 -6.31 10.31
N VAL A 25 7.03 -6.73 9.34
CA VAL A 25 8.19 -5.94 8.89
C VAL A 25 7.72 -4.60 8.32
N ILE A 26 6.72 -4.61 7.46
CA ILE A 26 6.17 -3.40 6.86
C ILE A 26 5.62 -2.47 7.95
N LYS A 27 4.85 -3.03 8.88
CA LYS A 27 4.28 -2.26 9.97
C LYS A 27 5.34 -1.55 10.80
N LEU A 28 6.41 -2.27 11.15
CA LEU A 28 7.50 -1.67 11.93
C LEU A 28 8.21 -0.58 11.14
N ALA A 29 8.43 -0.80 9.85
CA ALA A 29 9.09 0.19 8.99
C ALA A 29 8.27 1.48 8.88
N LEU A 30 6.97 1.37 8.70
CA LEU A 30 6.10 2.54 8.58
C LEU A 30 5.94 3.27 9.91
N ARG A 31 5.81 2.53 11.01
CA ARG A 31 5.76 3.13 12.35
C ARG A 31 7.02 3.89 12.69
N ALA A 32 8.17 3.38 12.27
CA ALA A 32 9.44 4.07 12.49
C ALA A 32 9.50 5.43 11.80
N ARG A 33 8.67 5.64 10.77
CA ARG A 33 8.54 6.91 10.06
C ARG A 33 7.37 7.76 10.58
N GLY A 34 6.78 7.40 11.70
CA GLY A 34 5.70 8.17 12.31
C GLY A 34 4.31 7.89 11.75
N MET A 35 4.15 6.87 10.93
CA MET A 35 2.84 6.51 10.38
C MET A 35 2.07 5.64 11.35
N THR A 36 0.74 5.70 11.27
CA THR A 36 -0.15 4.86 12.08
C THR A 36 -0.72 3.76 11.21
N VAL A 37 -0.46 2.51 11.56
CA VAL A 37 -1.07 1.36 10.88
C VAL A 37 -2.39 1.08 11.58
N VAL A 38 -3.49 1.39 10.90
CA VAL A 38 -4.83 1.32 11.50
C VAL A 38 -5.47 -0.06 11.36
N ALA A 39 -5.01 -0.86 10.41
CA ALA A 39 -5.51 -2.23 10.23
C ALA A 39 -4.53 -3.03 9.39
N GLU A 40 -4.59 -4.36 9.56
CA GLU A 40 -3.85 -5.32 8.76
C GLU A 40 -4.84 -6.29 8.15
N ALA A 41 -4.61 -6.67 6.91
CA ALA A 41 -5.43 -7.63 6.19
C ALA A 41 -4.56 -8.75 5.65
N LYS A 42 -5.08 -9.96 5.60
CA LYS A 42 -4.33 -11.13 5.13
C LYS A 42 -4.77 -11.62 3.75
N ASP A 43 -5.79 -11.01 3.18
CA ASP A 43 -6.26 -11.33 1.83
C ASP A 43 -6.94 -10.11 1.21
N GLY A 44 -7.28 -10.22 -0.07
CA GLY A 44 -7.85 -9.10 -0.81
C GLY A 44 -9.22 -8.66 -0.32
N ARG A 45 -10.05 -9.61 0.10
CA ARG A 45 -11.37 -9.29 0.63
C ARG A 45 -11.29 -8.52 1.93
N GLU A 46 -10.40 -8.95 2.79
CA GLU A 46 -10.14 -8.28 4.06
C GLU A 46 -9.56 -6.89 3.83
N ALA A 47 -8.69 -6.76 2.81
CA ALA A 47 -8.12 -5.45 2.44
C ALA A 47 -9.21 -4.47 2.04
N VAL A 48 -10.14 -4.89 1.19
CA VAL A 48 -11.26 -4.05 0.78
C VAL A 48 -12.11 -3.66 1.99
N ARG A 49 -12.47 -4.64 2.80
CA ARG A 49 -13.30 -4.41 3.99
C ARG A 49 -12.64 -3.46 4.99
N SER A 50 -11.37 -3.71 5.30
CA SER A 50 -10.63 -2.87 6.25
C SER A 50 -10.51 -1.44 5.74
N THR A 51 -10.31 -1.26 4.46
CA THR A 51 -10.21 0.06 3.85
C THR A 51 -11.55 0.81 3.96
N LEU A 52 -12.66 0.13 3.70
CA LEU A 52 -13.97 0.76 3.82
C LEU A 52 -14.31 1.14 5.27
N ILE A 53 -13.92 0.30 6.22
CA ILE A 53 -14.21 0.53 7.64
C ILE A 53 -13.32 1.63 8.21
N HIS A 54 -12.03 1.55 7.97
CA HIS A 54 -11.06 2.43 8.63
C HIS A 54 -10.79 3.74 7.90
N ARG A 55 -11.13 3.82 6.62
CA ARG A 55 -10.91 5.02 5.80
C ARG A 55 -9.50 5.58 5.95
N PRO A 56 -8.48 4.79 5.60
CA PRO A 56 -7.10 5.22 5.72
C PRO A 56 -6.76 6.31 4.70
N ASP A 57 -5.60 6.90 4.86
CA ASP A 57 -5.05 7.81 3.86
C ASP A 57 -4.38 7.07 2.73
N LEU A 58 -3.88 5.86 3.01
CA LEU A 58 -3.10 5.08 2.06
C LEU A 58 -3.22 3.59 2.38
N VAL A 59 -3.14 2.76 1.35
CA VAL A 59 -3.13 1.30 1.48
C VAL A 59 -1.87 0.76 0.83
N VAL A 60 -1.18 -0.14 1.53
CA VAL A 60 -0.06 -0.92 0.98
C VAL A 60 -0.56 -2.35 0.85
N LEU A 61 -0.55 -2.90 -0.35
CA LEU A 61 -1.03 -4.26 -0.53
C LEU A 61 -0.21 -5.07 -1.53
N ASP A 62 -0.09 -6.36 -1.23
CA ASP A 62 0.58 -7.32 -2.09
C ASP A 62 -0.29 -7.61 -3.33
N ALA A 63 0.32 -7.66 -4.50
CA ALA A 63 -0.38 -7.99 -5.74
C ALA A 63 -0.90 -9.42 -5.73
N VAL A 64 -0.21 -10.34 -5.05
CA VAL A 64 -0.58 -11.76 -5.03
C VAL A 64 -1.05 -12.16 -3.63
N MET A 65 -2.36 -12.39 -3.50
CA MET A 65 -2.98 -12.82 -2.25
C MET A 65 -4.05 -13.86 -2.56
N PRO A 66 -4.34 -14.77 -1.62
CA PRO A 66 -5.41 -15.75 -1.85
C PRO A 66 -6.78 -15.08 -1.96
N GLY A 67 -7.67 -15.72 -2.68
CA GLY A 67 -9.02 -15.19 -2.92
C GLY A 67 -8.98 -14.03 -3.91
N LEU A 68 -9.42 -12.86 -3.49
CA LEU A 68 -9.35 -11.65 -4.32
C LEU A 68 -7.90 -11.16 -4.33
N ASP A 69 -7.26 -11.15 -5.50
CA ASP A 69 -5.87 -10.72 -5.62
C ASP A 69 -5.74 -9.19 -5.44
N GLY A 70 -4.49 -8.74 -5.28
CA GLY A 70 -4.21 -7.34 -4.99
C GLY A 70 -4.61 -6.38 -6.10
N ILE A 71 -4.56 -6.82 -7.36
CA ILE A 71 -4.95 -5.97 -8.49
C ILE A 71 -6.47 -5.73 -8.45
N LEU A 72 -7.24 -6.80 -8.26
CA LEU A 72 -8.71 -6.69 -8.16
C LEU A 72 -9.10 -5.91 -6.90
N ALA A 73 -8.40 -6.15 -5.79
CA ALA A 73 -8.63 -5.39 -4.56
C ALA A 73 -8.38 -3.89 -4.79
N THR A 74 -7.31 -3.54 -5.51
CA THR A 74 -7.03 -2.15 -5.86
C THR A 74 -8.18 -1.54 -6.65
N ARG A 75 -8.71 -2.25 -7.64
CA ARG A 75 -9.84 -1.75 -8.43
C ARG A 75 -11.08 -1.51 -7.57
N GLU A 76 -11.41 -2.46 -6.69
CA GLU A 76 -12.58 -2.31 -5.82
C GLU A 76 -12.40 -1.16 -4.82
N ILE A 77 -11.22 -1.04 -4.23
CA ILE A 77 -10.90 0.04 -3.28
C ILE A 77 -11.04 1.40 -3.96
N LEU A 78 -10.47 1.56 -5.14
CA LEU A 78 -10.48 2.85 -5.85
C LEU A 78 -11.84 3.15 -6.47
N ALA A 79 -12.65 2.13 -6.78
CA ALA A 79 -14.03 2.36 -7.20
C ALA A 79 -14.85 2.98 -6.06
N ALA A 80 -14.59 2.56 -4.82
CA ALA A 80 -15.29 3.10 -3.65
C ALA A 80 -14.74 4.46 -3.21
N ASN A 81 -13.43 4.67 -3.38
CA ASN A 81 -12.78 5.93 -3.00
C ASN A 81 -11.66 6.25 -3.98
N PRO A 82 -11.98 7.00 -5.06
CA PRO A 82 -10.99 7.29 -6.11
C PRO A 82 -9.79 8.13 -5.65
N ASP A 83 -9.91 8.82 -4.53
CA ASP A 83 -8.83 9.70 -4.03
C ASP A 83 -7.83 8.95 -3.15
N LEU A 84 -8.13 7.71 -2.79
CA LEU A 84 -7.25 6.94 -1.93
C LEU A 84 -5.95 6.59 -2.68
N ARG A 85 -4.85 6.60 -1.95
CA ARG A 85 -3.55 6.24 -2.50
C ARG A 85 -3.28 4.77 -2.25
N VAL A 86 -2.94 4.02 -3.31
CA VAL A 86 -2.67 2.58 -3.22
C VAL A 86 -1.24 2.32 -3.69
N VAL A 87 -0.46 1.69 -2.83
CA VAL A 87 0.89 1.23 -3.13
C VAL A 87 0.84 -0.30 -3.22
N VAL A 88 1.28 -0.85 -4.34
CA VAL A 88 1.22 -2.29 -4.59
C VAL A 88 2.62 -2.90 -4.53
N LEU A 89 2.75 -4.00 -3.81
CA LEU A 89 3.98 -4.77 -3.73
C LEU A 89 3.94 -5.90 -4.75
N THR A 90 5.02 -6.08 -5.50
CA THR A 90 5.11 -7.12 -6.52
C THR A 90 6.35 -7.98 -6.29
N GLY A 91 6.26 -9.26 -6.64
CA GLY A 91 7.41 -10.15 -6.54
C GLY A 91 8.41 -9.94 -7.65
N ALA A 92 9.60 -10.49 -7.45
CA ALA A 92 10.66 -10.46 -8.45
C ALA A 92 10.19 -11.14 -9.74
N GLY A 93 10.44 -10.50 -10.89
CA GLY A 93 10.02 -11.04 -12.17
C GLY A 93 8.55 -10.84 -12.51
N GLU A 94 7.81 -10.11 -11.68
CA GLU A 94 6.37 -9.89 -11.89
C GLU A 94 6.09 -8.51 -12.50
N ASP A 95 6.86 -8.12 -13.50
CA ASP A 95 6.71 -6.81 -14.14
C ASP A 95 5.30 -6.59 -14.71
N ALA A 96 4.69 -7.64 -15.25
CA ALA A 96 3.34 -7.55 -15.78
C ALA A 96 2.32 -7.19 -14.69
N LEU A 97 2.49 -7.72 -13.49
CA LEU A 97 1.61 -7.37 -12.36
C LEU A 97 1.79 -5.91 -11.95
N GLY A 98 3.03 -5.42 -11.99
CA GLY A 98 3.30 -4.01 -11.71
C GLY A 98 2.57 -3.09 -12.68
N ILE A 99 2.61 -3.43 -13.97
CA ILE A 99 1.89 -2.67 -15.00
C ILE A 99 0.39 -2.73 -14.74
N GLN A 100 -0.14 -3.91 -14.45
CA GLN A 100 -1.56 -4.08 -14.15
C GLN A 100 -1.98 -3.27 -12.91
N ALA A 101 -1.11 -3.22 -11.89
CA ALA A 101 -1.38 -2.42 -10.70
C ALA A 101 -1.52 -0.92 -11.04
N LEU A 102 -0.61 -0.41 -11.86
CA LEU A 102 -0.67 0.99 -12.30
C LEU A 102 -1.93 1.24 -13.13
N GLN A 103 -2.28 0.31 -14.02
CA GLN A 103 -3.51 0.41 -14.81
C GLN A 103 -4.77 0.36 -13.95
N ALA A 104 -4.70 -0.35 -12.81
CA ALA A 104 -5.80 -0.40 -11.85
C ALA A 104 -5.91 0.88 -11.01
N GLY A 105 -4.90 1.75 -11.07
CA GLY A 105 -4.90 3.03 -10.39
C GLY A 105 -3.93 3.16 -9.23
N ALA A 106 -3.07 2.17 -8.99
CA ALA A 106 -2.05 2.29 -7.97
C ALA A 106 -1.13 3.46 -8.28
N ILE A 107 -0.76 4.22 -7.26
CA ILE A 107 0.13 5.37 -7.43
C ILE A 107 1.60 4.96 -7.40
N ALA A 108 1.91 3.83 -6.79
CA ALA A 108 3.28 3.34 -6.73
C ALA A 108 3.29 1.82 -6.75
N VAL A 109 4.37 1.28 -7.32
CA VAL A 109 4.64 -0.16 -7.33
C VAL A 109 6.03 -0.35 -6.74
N VAL A 110 6.14 -1.25 -5.77
CA VAL A 110 7.40 -1.50 -5.05
C VAL A 110 7.67 -3.01 -5.08
N PRO A 111 8.88 -3.44 -5.45
CA PRO A 111 9.22 -4.86 -5.36
C PRO A 111 9.19 -5.32 -3.91
N ASP A 112 8.69 -6.53 -3.66
CA ASP A 112 8.60 -7.07 -2.31
C ASP A 112 9.97 -7.41 -1.69
N ASP A 113 11.02 -7.48 -2.52
CA ASP A 113 12.40 -7.64 -2.07
C ASP A 113 13.13 -6.30 -1.87
N ALA A 114 12.45 -5.18 -2.07
CA ALA A 114 13.03 -3.87 -1.79
C ALA A 114 13.32 -3.75 -0.30
N ASN A 115 14.36 -2.98 0.04
CA ASN A 115 14.64 -2.75 1.45
C ASN A 115 13.56 -1.87 2.09
N VAL A 116 13.46 -1.92 3.41
CA VAL A 116 12.40 -1.21 4.14
C VAL A 116 12.46 0.30 3.96
N ASP A 117 13.65 0.87 3.76
CA ASP A 117 13.78 2.30 3.50
C ASP A 117 13.18 2.68 2.15
N ALA A 118 13.41 1.86 1.13
CA ALA A 118 12.83 2.10 -0.20
C ALA A 118 11.31 2.05 -0.15
N LEU A 119 10.75 1.07 0.59
CA LEU A 119 9.31 0.98 0.78
C LEU A 119 8.78 2.22 1.51
N ALA A 120 9.41 2.59 2.61
CA ALA A 120 8.96 3.74 3.39
C ALA A 120 9.01 5.03 2.58
N ARG A 121 10.06 5.23 1.77
CA ARG A 121 10.14 6.40 0.88
C ARG A 121 9.06 6.39 -0.18
N ALA A 122 8.74 5.22 -0.73
CA ALA A 122 7.67 5.10 -1.73
C ALA A 122 6.31 5.46 -1.11
N VAL A 123 6.06 5.00 0.11
CA VAL A 123 4.83 5.33 0.84
C VAL A 123 4.76 6.83 1.12
N GLU A 124 5.85 7.42 1.59
CA GLU A 124 5.90 8.87 1.84
C GLU A 124 5.66 9.68 0.56
N GLY A 125 6.27 9.26 -0.56
CA GLY A 125 6.05 9.88 -1.85
C GLY A 125 4.60 9.75 -2.32
N ALA A 126 4.02 8.57 -2.17
CA ALA A 126 2.62 8.32 -2.51
C ALA A 126 1.69 9.22 -1.69
N ALA A 127 1.99 9.40 -0.41
CA ALA A 127 1.21 10.28 0.46
C ALA A 127 1.22 11.72 -0.04
N ARG A 128 2.29 12.14 -0.71
CA ARG A 128 2.38 13.47 -1.34
C ARG A 128 1.77 13.51 -2.73
N GLY A 129 1.24 12.39 -3.22
CA GLY A 129 0.68 12.31 -4.56
C GLY A 129 1.70 12.06 -5.66
N GLU A 130 2.89 11.62 -5.31
CA GLU A 130 3.96 11.38 -6.29
C GLU A 130 3.85 9.97 -6.88
N TRP A 131 3.86 9.91 -8.20
CA TRP A 131 3.94 8.65 -8.92
C TRP A 131 5.31 8.03 -8.76
N ALA A 132 5.37 6.72 -8.51
CA ALA A 132 6.65 6.06 -8.38
C ALA A 132 6.61 4.59 -8.82
N ILE A 133 7.69 4.16 -9.49
CA ILE A 133 8.00 2.75 -9.64
C ILE A 133 9.36 2.58 -8.98
N ALA A 134 9.38 1.93 -7.80
CA ALA A 134 10.63 1.70 -7.11
C ALA A 134 11.39 0.57 -7.80
N ARG A 135 12.69 0.73 -7.92
CA ARG A 135 13.54 -0.33 -8.47
C ARG A 135 13.89 -1.33 -7.40
N ALA A 136 14.13 -2.57 -7.82
CA ALA A 136 14.63 -3.59 -6.92
C ALA A 136 15.93 -3.11 -6.28
N ALA A 137 16.16 -3.51 -5.03
CA ALA A 137 17.39 -3.20 -4.32
C ALA A 137 18.56 -3.94 -4.96
N GLY A 138 19.64 -3.24 -5.15
CA GLY A 138 20.83 -3.86 -5.72
C GLY A 138 21.37 -3.19 -6.91
#